data_658548abd0a01e430802a713ac7c6fc5
#
_entry.id   658548abd0a01e430802a713ac7c6fc5
#
_cell.length_a   1.000
_cell.length_b   1.000
_cell.length_c   1.000
_cell.angle_alpha   90.00
_cell.angle_beta   90.00
_cell.angle_gamma   90.00
#
_symmetry.space_group_name_H-M   'P 1'
#
loop_
_entity.id
_entity.type
_entity.pdbx_description
1 polymer ?
#
loop_
_entity_poly.entity_id
_entity_poly.type
_entity_poly.pdbx_seq_one_letter_code
_entity_poly.pdbx_strand_id
1 'polypeptide(L)'
;MNLRPIILPAVGVAILVMLPMFLSANMLAASITMMIAALFALAFTLAMGQAGMLSFGHAAYYGLGAFAAIHIMVAVEKKLFFFPTPLIPIAGGAIGFVFGLVFGWFATQRTSVYFSMVTLALAELLYTLAPVWNTVFGAESGIQTERGPSWGFTFGPDFEVYYLTLAWFVLSAWCLWAFGRTPLGRLALALRDNEHRVRFLGFNTHLARTLIFAISCLFTGVAGALLAISKESGNYELFGPSNSANVVLQTFIGGAGTFFGPAFGAAVMTFFARVTSDLTRSWLLYQGLIFVLVMLFMPEGLGGIVSLHARRVKSGGWKVLVLPYLVCLVCGALLIAGIVFTVESLHTVLTDAYNAKRVAAKGAWVPYQLFGRSFEPLSPVTWTIPLALLALGGLLLRLATRLISRGWLLATGAAADDPNGRAAAHDRPQGATA
;
A
#
# COMPACT_ATOMS: atom_id res chain seq x y z
N MET A 1 27.03 -21.70 4.94
CA MET A 1 26.17 -20.81 4.13
C MET A 1 24.80 -20.73 4.81
N ASN A 2 24.41 -19.58 5.36
CA ASN A 2 23.08 -19.45 5.98
C ASN A 2 22.00 -19.44 4.90
N LEU A 3 21.33 -20.57 4.69
CA LEU A 3 20.26 -20.74 3.68
C LEU A 3 18.94 -20.03 4.06
N ARG A 4 18.78 -19.60 5.32
CA ARG A 4 17.58 -18.93 5.84
C ARG A 4 17.08 -17.73 5.03
N PRO A 5 17.94 -16.83 4.50
CA PRO A 5 17.45 -15.68 3.72
C PRO A 5 16.90 -16.03 2.33
N ILE A 6 17.13 -17.25 1.84
CA ILE A 6 16.64 -17.71 0.54
C ILE A 6 15.39 -18.59 0.70
N ILE A 7 15.31 -19.36 1.78
CA ILE A 7 14.20 -20.31 2.03
C ILE A 7 12.88 -19.55 2.22
N LEU A 8 12.86 -18.49 3.00
CA LEU A 8 11.62 -17.75 3.29
C LEU A 8 10.97 -17.13 2.04
N PRO A 9 11.71 -16.41 1.15
CA PRO A 9 11.15 -15.93 -0.12
C PRO A 9 10.74 -17.07 -1.05
N ALA A 10 11.51 -18.16 -1.11
CA ALA A 10 11.19 -19.32 -1.95
C ALA A 10 9.87 -20.00 -1.51
N VAL A 11 9.66 -20.16 -0.21
CA VAL A 11 8.38 -20.66 0.33
C VAL A 11 7.23 -19.71 0.00
N GLY A 12 7.43 -18.40 0.12
CA GLY A 12 6.44 -17.39 -0.28
C GLY A 12 6.05 -17.51 -1.75
N VAL A 13 7.04 -17.63 -2.64
CA VAL A 13 6.77 -17.84 -4.08
C VAL A 13 6.06 -19.15 -4.34
N ALA A 14 6.44 -20.26 -3.67
CA ALA A 14 5.78 -21.56 -3.81
C ALA A 14 4.29 -21.49 -3.39
N ILE A 15 3.99 -20.78 -2.31
CA ILE A 15 2.61 -20.54 -1.88
C ILE A 15 1.85 -19.75 -2.96
N LEU A 16 2.43 -18.66 -3.51
CA LEU A 16 1.80 -17.87 -4.56
C LEU A 16 1.56 -18.68 -5.83
N VAL A 17 2.46 -19.59 -6.21
CA VAL A 17 2.27 -20.49 -7.37
C VAL A 17 1.10 -21.45 -7.17
N MET A 18 0.90 -21.97 -5.95
CA MET A 18 -0.19 -22.89 -5.64
C MET A 18 -1.54 -22.20 -5.39
N LEU A 19 -1.53 -20.91 -5.06
CA LEU A 19 -2.70 -20.14 -4.63
C LEU A 19 -3.88 -20.19 -5.64
N PRO A 20 -3.67 -20.06 -6.97
CA PRO A 20 -4.76 -20.09 -7.95
C PRO A 20 -5.60 -21.35 -7.95
N MET A 21 -5.05 -22.47 -7.47
CA MET A 21 -5.78 -23.76 -7.43
C MET A 21 -6.89 -23.77 -6.37
N PHE A 22 -6.82 -22.86 -5.39
CA PHE A 22 -7.75 -22.82 -4.25
C PHE A 22 -8.66 -21.59 -4.29
N LEU A 23 -8.40 -20.63 -5.19
CA LEU A 23 -9.14 -19.37 -5.24
C LEU A 23 -10.30 -19.41 -6.22
N SER A 24 -11.40 -18.74 -5.85
CA SER A 24 -12.48 -18.42 -6.79
C SER A 24 -12.02 -17.35 -7.80
N ALA A 25 -12.71 -17.22 -8.94
CA ALA A 25 -12.37 -16.26 -9.99
C ALA A 25 -12.27 -14.80 -9.44
N ASN A 26 -13.21 -14.40 -8.57
CA ASN A 26 -13.18 -13.08 -7.95
C ASN A 26 -11.95 -12.85 -7.06
N MET A 27 -11.55 -13.87 -6.30
CA MET A 27 -10.35 -13.81 -5.45
C MET A 27 -9.07 -13.88 -6.28
N LEU A 28 -9.10 -14.55 -7.43
CA LEU A 28 -7.99 -14.58 -8.36
C LEU A 28 -7.72 -13.18 -8.95
N ALA A 29 -8.77 -12.50 -9.45
CA ALA A 29 -8.66 -11.12 -9.93
C ALA A 29 -8.19 -10.15 -8.83
N ALA A 30 -8.66 -10.33 -7.58
CA ALA A 30 -8.17 -9.57 -6.44
C ALA A 30 -6.68 -9.82 -6.18
N SER A 31 -6.22 -11.07 -6.27
CA SER A 31 -4.82 -11.44 -6.07
C SER A 31 -3.89 -10.84 -7.12
N ILE A 32 -4.33 -10.74 -8.38
CA ILE A 32 -3.61 -10.03 -9.45
C ILE A 32 -3.42 -8.55 -9.04
N THR A 33 -4.49 -7.88 -8.64
CA THR A 33 -4.45 -6.48 -8.22
C THR A 33 -3.56 -6.29 -6.98
N MET A 34 -3.59 -7.21 -6.03
CA MET A 34 -2.71 -7.21 -4.84
C MET A 34 -1.23 -7.31 -5.21
N MET A 35 -0.86 -8.19 -6.16
CA MET A 35 0.51 -8.33 -6.64
C MET A 35 0.99 -7.08 -7.38
N ILE A 36 0.13 -6.46 -8.19
CA ILE A 36 0.44 -5.20 -8.89
C ILE A 36 0.66 -4.06 -7.88
N ALA A 37 -0.22 -3.92 -6.89
CA ALA A 37 -0.06 -2.94 -5.82
C ALA A 37 1.20 -3.20 -4.98
N ALA A 38 1.51 -4.46 -4.69
CA ALA A 38 2.73 -4.87 -3.99
C ALA A 38 3.99 -4.50 -4.78
N LEU A 39 3.99 -4.70 -6.10
CA LEU A 39 5.09 -4.28 -6.98
C LEU A 39 5.24 -2.76 -6.99
N PHE A 40 4.13 -2.03 -7.09
CA PHE A 40 4.14 -0.57 -7.04
C PHE A 40 4.72 -0.05 -5.72
N ALA A 41 4.32 -0.63 -4.59
CA ALA A 41 4.84 -0.27 -3.27
C ALA A 41 6.33 -0.62 -3.11
N LEU A 42 6.81 -1.76 -3.66
CA LEU A 42 8.23 -2.10 -3.69
C LEU A 42 9.03 -1.11 -4.52
N ALA A 43 8.54 -0.74 -5.70
CA ALA A 43 9.16 0.26 -6.56
C ALA A 43 9.25 1.61 -5.85
N PHE A 44 8.16 2.06 -5.23
CA PHE A 44 8.10 3.29 -4.44
C PHE A 44 9.09 3.28 -3.26
N THR A 45 9.25 2.12 -2.61
CA THR A 45 10.18 1.97 -1.47
C THR A 45 11.63 2.20 -1.86
N LEU A 46 12.00 1.97 -3.11
CA LEU A 46 13.35 2.30 -3.57
C LEU A 46 13.64 3.80 -3.47
N ALA A 47 12.70 4.64 -3.89
CA ALA A 47 12.84 6.10 -3.79
C ALA A 47 12.69 6.59 -2.35
N MET A 48 11.62 6.21 -1.67
CA MET A 48 11.29 6.72 -0.34
C MET A 48 12.04 5.99 0.77
N GLY A 49 11.98 4.66 0.79
CA GLY A 49 12.51 3.84 1.89
C GLY A 49 14.03 3.78 1.89
N GLN A 50 14.68 3.69 0.72
CA GLN A 50 16.13 3.59 0.62
C GLN A 50 16.81 4.95 0.42
N ALA A 51 16.26 5.84 -0.41
CA ALA A 51 16.91 7.12 -0.71
C ALA A 51 16.30 8.34 0.03
N GLY A 52 15.25 8.14 0.82
CA GLY A 52 14.61 9.22 1.58
C GLY A 52 13.84 10.24 0.71
N MET A 53 13.51 9.88 -0.54
CA MET A 53 12.82 10.74 -1.49
C MET A 53 11.32 10.45 -1.48
N LEU A 54 10.56 11.14 -0.64
CA LEU A 54 9.10 11.04 -0.60
C LEU A 54 8.49 11.73 -1.83
N SER A 55 7.95 10.97 -2.76
CA SER A 55 7.34 11.46 -3.99
C SER A 55 5.83 11.24 -3.96
N PHE A 56 5.05 12.29 -4.20
CA PHE A 56 3.60 12.20 -4.43
C PHE A 56 3.23 12.12 -5.91
N GLY A 57 4.21 11.92 -6.78
CA GLY A 57 4.02 11.87 -8.22
C GLY A 57 4.20 10.49 -8.85
N HIS A 58 4.31 9.40 -8.08
CA HIS A 58 4.57 8.08 -8.63
C HIS A 58 3.41 7.54 -9.49
N ALA A 59 2.16 7.99 -9.25
CA ALA A 59 1.02 7.67 -10.10
C ALA A 59 1.22 8.11 -11.56
N ALA A 60 1.98 9.19 -11.80
CA ALA A 60 2.32 9.63 -13.15
C ALA A 60 3.04 8.54 -13.96
N TYR A 61 4.05 7.91 -13.38
CA TYR A 61 4.84 6.86 -14.05
C TYR A 61 4.07 5.54 -14.14
N TYR A 62 3.19 5.29 -13.17
CA TYR A 62 2.26 4.17 -13.20
C TYR A 62 1.28 4.30 -14.37
N GLY A 63 0.65 5.46 -14.52
CA GLY A 63 -0.23 5.76 -15.64
C GLY A 63 0.49 5.75 -16.98
N LEU A 64 1.67 6.38 -17.10
CA LEU A 64 2.48 6.36 -18.32
C LEU A 64 2.85 4.94 -18.75
N GLY A 65 3.23 4.08 -17.79
CA GLY A 65 3.50 2.67 -18.05
C GLY A 65 2.26 1.90 -18.53
N ALA A 66 1.10 2.18 -17.93
CA ALA A 66 -0.18 1.60 -18.35
C ALA A 66 -0.55 2.01 -19.77
N PHE A 67 -0.48 3.30 -20.10
CA PHE A 67 -0.78 3.78 -21.45
C PHE A 67 0.21 3.30 -22.50
N ALA A 68 1.50 3.15 -22.15
CA ALA A 68 2.48 2.52 -23.04
C ALA A 68 2.06 1.07 -23.39
N ALA A 69 1.62 0.30 -22.41
CA ALA A 69 1.11 -1.05 -22.62
C ALA A 69 -0.15 -1.06 -23.48
N ILE A 70 -1.11 -0.17 -23.20
CA ILE A 70 -2.35 -0.06 -23.98
C ILE A 70 -2.06 0.26 -25.44
N HIS A 71 -1.19 1.22 -25.73
CA HIS A 71 -0.85 1.56 -27.12
C HIS A 71 -0.21 0.39 -27.87
N ILE A 72 0.61 -0.42 -27.19
CA ILE A 72 1.17 -1.62 -27.78
C ILE A 72 0.05 -2.64 -28.06
N MET A 73 -0.84 -2.89 -27.08
CA MET A 73 -1.96 -3.81 -27.25
C MET A 73 -2.88 -3.38 -28.43
N VAL A 74 -3.24 -2.10 -28.50
CA VAL A 74 -4.03 -1.53 -29.64
C VAL A 74 -3.30 -1.71 -30.96
N ALA A 75 -1.98 -1.51 -31.00
CA ALA A 75 -1.21 -1.68 -32.24
C ALA A 75 -1.09 -3.15 -32.66
N VAL A 76 -1.01 -4.08 -31.71
CA VAL A 76 -1.04 -5.54 -31.96
C VAL A 76 -2.44 -5.95 -32.44
N GLU A 77 -3.51 -5.47 -31.82
CA GLU A 77 -4.90 -5.72 -32.19
C GLU A 77 -5.18 -5.25 -33.63
N LYS A 78 -4.67 -4.06 -33.98
CA LYS A 78 -4.75 -3.52 -35.36
C LYS A 78 -3.79 -4.18 -36.36
N LYS A 79 -3.02 -5.21 -35.91
CA LYS A 79 -2.05 -5.94 -36.73
C LYS A 79 -0.97 -5.06 -37.38
N LEU A 80 -0.61 -3.94 -36.72
CA LEU A 80 0.45 -3.05 -37.18
C LEU A 80 1.82 -3.67 -37.04
N PHE A 81 2.04 -4.38 -35.92
CA PHE A 81 3.24 -5.19 -35.66
C PHE A 81 2.90 -6.30 -34.66
N PHE A 82 3.77 -7.30 -34.59
CA PHE A 82 3.66 -8.37 -33.59
C PHE A 82 4.53 -8.04 -32.38
N PHE A 83 3.93 -7.99 -31.21
CA PHE A 83 4.64 -7.86 -29.94
C PHE A 83 4.04 -8.83 -28.91
N PRO A 84 4.85 -9.74 -28.33
CA PRO A 84 4.32 -10.73 -27.39
C PRO A 84 3.79 -10.08 -26.11
N THR A 85 2.57 -10.42 -25.72
CA THR A 85 1.91 -9.91 -24.49
C THR A 85 2.80 -10.05 -23.23
N PRO A 86 3.54 -11.13 -23.01
CA PRO A 86 4.43 -11.26 -21.86
C PRO A 86 5.57 -10.22 -21.80
N LEU A 87 5.94 -9.59 -22.90
CA LEU A 87 7.02 -8.59 -22.96
C LEU A 87 6.51 -7.14 -22.85
N ILE A 88 5.21 -6.92 -22.92
CA ILE A 88 4.62 -5.57 -22.82
C ILE A 88 5.06 -4.81 -21.57
N PRO A 89 5.20 -5.44 -20.38
CA PRO A 89 5.66 -4.72 -19.19
C PRO A 89 7.05 -4.10 -19.32
N ILE A 90 7.92 -4.60 -20.23
CA ILE A 90 9.22 -3.97 -20.51
C ILE A 90 9.03 -2.58 -21.10
N ALA A 91 8.08 -2.43 -22.03
CA ALA A 91 7.81 -1.13 -22.64
C ALA A 91 7.24 -0.13 -21.61
N GLY A 92 6.31 -0.59 -20.74
CA GLY A 92 5.83 0.24 -19.63
C GLY A 92 6.95 0.66 -18.70
N GLY A 93 7.86 -0.25 -18.36
CA GLY A 93 9.05 0.04 -17.58
C GLY A 93 9.99 1.02 -18.28
N ALA A 94 10.23 0.86 -19.59
CA ALA A 94 11.09 1.75 -20.36
C ALA A 94 10.55 3.18 -20.40
N ILE A 95 9.25 3.36 -20.64
CA ILE A 95 8.59 4.67 -20.59
C ILE A 95 8.65 5.25 -19.18
N GLY A 96 8.35 4.46 -18.16
CA GLY A 96 8.51 4.88 -16.76
C GLY A 96 9.93 5.35 -16.43
N PHE A 97 10.95 4.64 -16.92
CA PHE A 97 12.36 5.00 -16.75
C PHE A 97 12.72 6.31 -17.46
N VAL A 98 12.35 6.46 -18.73
CA VAL A 98 12.65 7.66 -19.53
C VAL A 98 12.02 8.90 -18.92
N PHE A 99 10.72 8.85 -18.62
CA PHE A 99 10.04 9.97 -17.93
C PHE A 99 10.54 10.17 -16.50
N GLY A 100 10.91 9.08 -15.82
CA GLY A 100 11.57 9.13 -14.52
C GLY A 100 12.94 9.83 -14.56
N LEU A 101 13.72 9.66 -15.62
CA LEU A 101 14.95 10.42 -15.83
C LEU A 101 14.67 11.90 -16.10
N VAL A 102 13.77 12.20 -17.03
CA VAL A 102 13.45 13.59 -17.42
C VAL A 102 12.86 14.36 -16.24
N PHE A 103 11.78 13.88 -15.67
CA PHE A 103 11.11 14.57 -14.56
C PHE A 103 11.91 14.47 -13.26
N GLY A 104 12.60 13.35 -13.05
CA GLY A 104 13.50 13.17 -11.92
C GLY A 104 14.68 14.14 -11.95
N TRP A 105 15.23 14.43 -13.13
CA TRP A 105 16.30 15.43 -13.26
C TRP A 105 15.88 16.80 -12.75
N PHE A 106 14.66 17.25 -13.03
CA PHE A 106 14.13 18.52 -12.52
C PHE A 106 13.76 18.43 -11.02
N ALA A 107 13.08 17.36 -10.61
CA ALA A 107 12.61 17.22 -9.25
C ALA A 107 13.74 17.06 -8.22
N THR A 108 14.79 16.28 -8.56
CA THR A 108 15.90 15.98 -7.63
C THR A 108 16.91 17.12 -7.44
N GLN A 109 16.76 18.24 -8.17
CA GLN A 109 17.51 19.48 -7.89
C GLN A 109 17.21 20.04 -6.51
N ARG A 110 16.05 19.73 -5.97
CA ARG A 110 15.62 20.10 -4.61
C ARG A 110 15.44 18.85 -3.77
N THR A 111 15.46 19.03 -2.48
CA THR A 111 15.41 17.95 -1.50
C THR A 111 14.23 18.08 -0.56
N SER A 112 13.91 17.03 0.20
CA SER A 112 12.87 17.03 1.22
C SER A 112 11.50 17.45 0.66
N VAL A 113 10.80 18.36 1.31
CA VAL A 113 9.43 18.78 0.98
C VAL A 113 9.33 19.37 -0.44
N TYR A 114 10.35 20.12 -0.90
CA TYR A 114 10.35 20.70 -2.24
C TYR A 114 10.34 19.63 -3.35
N PHE A 115 11.09 18.54 -3.16
CA PHE A 115 11.03 17.38 -4.07
C PHE A 115 9.62 16.80 -4.15
N SER A 116 8.97 16.61 -2.99
CA SER A 116 7.60 16.10 -2.92
C SER A 116 6.61 17.01 -3.65
N MET A 117 6.73 18.32 -3.49
CA MET A 117 5.86 19.29 -4.17
C MET A 117 6.07 19.31 -5.68
N VAL A 118 7.33 19.25 -6.15
CA VAL A 118 7.63 19.22 -7.59
C VAL A 118 7.09 17.94 -8.23
N THR A 119 7.27 16.79 -7.58
CA THR A 119 6.75 15.52 -8.10
C THR A 119 5.22 15.50 -8.12
N LEU A 120 4.55 16.09 -7.13
CA LEU A 120 3.10 16.25 -7.13
C LEU A 120 2.65 17.14 -8.29
N ALA A 121 3.28 18.31 -8.48
CA ALA A 121 2.94 19.22 -9.57
C ALA A 121 3.09 18.59 -10.95
N LEU A 122 4.15 17.76 -11.16
CA LEU A 122 4.35 17.02 -12.41
C LEU A 122 3.28 15.93 -12.63
N ALA A 123 2.82 15.29 -11.56
CA ALA A 123 1.72 14.32 -11.66
C ALA A 123 0.39 15.00 -11.97
N GLU A 124 0.11 16.13 -11.31
CA GLU A 124 -1.09 16.94 -11.59
C GLU A 124 -1.09 17.49 -13.02
N LEU A 125 0.08 17.86 -13.54
CA LEU A 125 0.20 18.24 -14.94
C LEU A 125 -0.28 17.14 -15.87
N LEU A 126 0.15 15.88 -15.65
CA LEU A 126 -0.29 14.75 -16.46
C LEU A 126 -1.76 14.40 -16.22
N TYR A 127 -2.23 14.48 -14.96
CA TYR A 127 -3.63 14.24 -14.61
C TYR A 127 -4.58 15.21 -15.30
N THR A 128 -4.22 16.50 -15.36
CA THR A 128 -5.03 17.54 -16.04
C THR A 128 -4.88 17.52 -17.57
N LEU A 129 -3.72 17.09 -18.08
CA LEU A 129 -3.46 16.99 -19.51
C LEU A 129 -4.17 15.78 -20.15
N ALA A 130 -4.23 14.66 -19.43
CA ALA A 130 -4.72 13.39 -19.99
C ALA A 130 -6.17 13.44 -20.49
N PRO A 131 -7.15 14.08 -19.82
CA PRO A 131 -8.52 14.22 -20.33
C PRO A 131 -8.63 15.05 -21.62
N VAL A 132 -7.67 15.97 -21.83
CA VAL A 132 -7.69 16.86 -23.00
C VAL A 132 -7.02 16.22 -24.21
N TRP A 133 -6.01 15.37 -23.98
CA TRP A 133 -5.20 14.78 -25.05
C TRP A 133 -5.78 13.44 -25.54
N ASN A 134 -6.83 13.55 -26.37
CA ASN A 134 -7.60 12.40 -26.83
C ASN A 134 -6.75 11.34 -27.57
N THR A 135 -5.82 11.76 -28.44
CA THR A 135 -5.03 10.81 -29.26
C THR A 135 -4.07 9.94 -28.45
N VAL A 136 -3.62 10.41 -27.27
CA VAL A 136 -2.65 9.70 -26.42
C VAL A 136 -3.34 8.99 -25.26
N PHE A 137 -4.34 9.63 -24.65
CA PHE A 137 -4.93 9.12 -23.40
C PHE A 137 -6.41 8.73 -23.55
N GLY A 138 -7.02 8.92 -24.73
CA GLY A 138 -8.42 8.60 -24.96
C GLY A 138 -9.42 9.56 -24.31
N ALA A 139 -8.94 10.74 -23.90
CA ALA A 139 -9.72 11.74 -23.17
C ALA A 139 -10.36 11.18 -21.88
N GLU A 140 -11.58 11.61 -21.55
CA GLU A 140 -12.31 11.15 -20.35
C GLU A 140 -12.76 9.70 -20.43
N SER A 141 -13.05 9.19 -21.65
CA SER A 141 -13.50 7.80 -21.85
C SER A 141 -12.38 6.76 -21.65
N GLY A 142 -11.12 7.20 -21.74
CA GLY A 142 -9.98 6.31 -21.74
C GLY A 142 -9.86 5.48 -23.02
N ILE A 143 -8.97 4.49 -23.00
CA ILE A 143 -8.72 3.56 -24.11
C ILE A 143 -9.01 2.15 -23.62
N GLN A 144 -9.79 1.39 -24.39
CA GLN A 144 -10.05 -0.03 -24.18
C GLN A 144 -9.37 -0.82 -25.31
N THR A 145 -8.88 -2.01 -25.00
CA THR A 145 -8.18 -2.90 -25.90
C THR A 145 -8.27 -4.33 -25.39
N GLU A 146 -7.99 -5.31 -26.24
CA GLU A 146 -7.97 -6.71 -25.88
C GLU A 146 -6.53 -7.25 -25.81
N ARG A 147 -6.31 -8.22 -24.96
CA ARG A 147 -5.03 -8.94 -24.86
C ARG A 147 -4.84 -9.84 -26.07
N GLY A 148 -3.75 -9.65 -26.81
CA GLY A 148 -3.40 -10.51 -27.92
C GLY A 148 -2.86 -11.88 -27.47
N PRO A 149 -3.21 -12.99 -28.17
CA PRO A 149 -2.62 -14.29 -27.90
C PRO A 149 -1.13 -14.29 -28.26
N SER A 150 -0.32 -14.96 -27.42
CA SER A 150 1.14 -15.00 -27.61
C SER A 150 1.70 -16.31 -27.05
N TRP A 151 2.67 -16.91 -27.75
CA TRP A 151 3.37 -18.12 -27.33
C TRP A 151 2.46 -19.31 -26.95
N GLY A 152 1.31 -19.43 -27.60
CA GLY A 152 0.36 -20.53 -27.35
C GLY A 152 -0.61 -20.27 -26.18
N PHE A 153 -0.50 -19.12 -25.50
CA PHE A 153 -1.44 -18.68 -24.48
C PHE A 153 -2.39 -17.64 -25.06
N THR A 154 -3.66 -17.71 -24.65
CA THR A 154 -4.70 -16.76 -25.12
C THR A 154 -4.74 -15.49 -24.31
N PHE A 155 -4.24 -15.54 -23.06
CA PHE A 155 -4.34 -14.49 -22.05
C PHE A 155 -5.78 -14.02 -21.75
N GLY A 156 -6.79 -14.75 -22.23
CA GLY A 156 -8.20 -14.50 -21.92
C GLY A 156 -8.55 -14.81 -20.46
N PRO A 157 -8.24 -16.04 -19.97
CA PRO A 157 -8.54 -16.41 -18.61
C PRO A 157 -7.65 -15.67 -17.59
N ASP A 158 -8.23 -15.26 -16.46
CA ASP A 158 -7.48 -14.60 -15.36
C ASP A 158 -6.34 -15.46 -14.80
N PHE A 159 -6.42 -16.77 -14.95
CA PHE A 159 -5.38 -17.70 -14.55
C PHE A 159 -4.05 -17.46 -15.29
N GLU A 160 -4.10 -17.22 -16.60
CA GLU A 160 -2.90 -16.92 -17.40
C GLU A 160 -2.30 -15.56 -17.03
N VAL A 161 -3.17 -14.57 -16.81
CA VAL A 161 -2.76 -13.22 -16.36
C VAL A 161 -2.17 -13.24 -14.96
N TYR A 162 -2.68 -14.10 -14.08
CA TYR A 162 -2.13 -14.30 -12.76
C TYR A 162 -0.67 -14.76 -12.82
N TYR A 163 -0.37 -15.81 -13.59
CA TYR A 163 1.01 -16.29 -13.71
C TYR A 163 1.94 -15.31 -14.42
N LEU A 164 1.43 -14.57 -15.40
CA LEU A 164 2.17 -13.49 -16.03
C LEU A 164 2.53 -12.41 -14.98
N THR A 165 1.55 -11.96 -14.20
CA THR A 165 1.76 -10.97 -13.14
C THR A 165 2.70 -11.49 -12.06
N LEU A 166 2.56 -12.74 -11.65
CA LEU A 166 3.44 -13.39 -10.67
C LEU A 166 4.89 -13.44 -11.17
N ALA A 167 5.10 -13.82 -12.43
CA ALA A 167 6.44 -13.89 -13.01
C ALA A 167 7.11 -12.51 -12.99
N TRP A 168 6.40 -11.46 -13.42
CA TRP A 168 6.91 -10.10 -13.38
C TRP A 168 7.10 -9.56 -11.97
N PHE A 169 6.18 -9.89 -11.04
CA PHE A 169 6.32 -9.52 -9.63
C PHE A 169 7.60 -10.12 -9.02
N VAL A 170 7.83 -11.42 -9.20
CA VAL A 170 9.00 -12.11 -8.68
C VAL A 170 10.29 -11.59 -9.32
N LEU A 171 10.29 -11.41 -10.65
CA LEU A 171 11.44 -10.86 -11.37
C LEU A 171 11.78 -9.44 -10.90
N SER A 172 10.77 -8.57 -10.81
CA SER A 172 10.95 -7.18 -10.37
C SER A 172 11.39 -7.09 -8.90
N ALA A 173 10.79 -7.91 -8.03
CA ALA A 173 11.20 -7.98 -6.63
C ALA A 173 12.64 -8.46 -6.48
N TRP A 174 13.05 -9.45 -7.27
CA TRP A 174 14.44 -9.92 -7.30
C TRP A 174 15.39 -8.84 -7.82
N CYS A 175 15.05 -8.15 -8.91
CA CYS A 175 15.86 -7.05 -9.46
C CYS A 175 16.01 -5.90 -8.44
N LEU A 176 14.92 -5.49 -7.76
CA LEU A 176 14.97 -4.45 -6.73
C LEU A 176 15.82 -4.87 -5.53
N TRP A 177 15.71 -6.13 -5.11
CA TRP A 177 16.54 -6.67 -4.03
C TRP A 177 18.01 -6.72 -4.43
N ALA A 178 18.33 -7.18 -5.66
CA ALA A 178 19.68 -7.19 -6.19
C ALA A 178 20.24 -5.76 -6.31
N PHE A 179 19.42 -4.81 -6.79
CA PHE A 179 19.79 -3.39 -6.87
C PHE A 179 20.21 -2.82 -5.50
N GLY A 180 19.51 -3.14 -4.42
CA GLY A 180 19.87 -2.69 -3.07
C GLY A 180 21.29 -3.14 -2.64
N ARG A 181 21.88 -4.15 -3.29
CA ARG A 181 23.23 -4.64 -3.05
C ARG A 181 24.29 -3.99 -3.93
N THR A 182 23.89 -3.31 -4.99
CA THR A 182 24.80 -2.58 -5.89
C THR A 182 25.44 -1.37 -5.18
N PRO A 183 26.53 -0.81 -5.70
CA PRO A 183 27.10 0.42 -5.18
C PRO A 183 26.09 1.59 -5.17
N LEU A 184 25.26 1.71 -6.21
CA LEU A 184 24.22 2.75 -6.29
C LEU A 184 23.12 2.54 -5.26
N GLY A 185 22.69 1.29 -5.01
CA GLY A 185 21.72 0.97 -3.96
C GLY A 185 22.25 1.26 -2.55
N ARG A 186 23.53 0.99 -2.29
CA ARG A 186 24.18 1.37 -1.01
C ARG A 186 24.33 2.88 -0.89
N LEU A 187 24.60 3.57 -2.00
CA LEU A 187 24.67 5.03 -2.06
C LEU A 187 23.31 5.65 -1.74
N ALA A 188 22.19 5.01 -2.13
CA ALA A 188 20.85 5.45 -1.77
C ALA A 188 20.66 5.55 -0.25
N LEU A 189 21.06 4.51 0.49
CA LEU A 189 21.02 4.51 1.96
C LEU A 189 21.91 5.61 2.56
N ALA A 190 23.10 5.78 2.04
CA ALA A 190 24.02 6.83 2.50
C ALA A 190 23.45 8.25 2.22
N LEU A 191 22.77 8.46 1.11
CA LEU A 191 22.09 9.73 0.78
C LEU A 191 20.94 10.02 1.73
N ARG A 192 20.18 9.00 2.13
CA ARG A 192 19.12 9.10 3.11
C ARG A 192 19.66 9.50 4.48
N ASP A 193 20.78 8.89 4.89
CA ASP A 193 21.36 9.14 6.23
C ASP A 193 22.01 10.52 6.31
N ASN A 194 22.85 10.89 5.34
CA ASN A 194 23.50 12.20 5.30
C ASN A 194 24.03 12.55 3.91
N GLU A 195 23.30 13.39 3.17
CA GLU A 195 23.69 13.87 1.84
C GLU A 195 25.01 14.64 1.84
N HIS A 196 25.25 15.48 2.85
CA HIS A 196 26.48 16.28 2.91
C HIS A 196 27.72 15.38 2.99
N ARG A 197 27.66 14.29 3.79
CA ARG A 197 28.76 13.32 3.87
C ARG A 197 29.04 12.67 2.51
N VAL A 198 27.99 12.29 1.76
CA VAL A 198 28.12 11.71 0.42
C VAL A 198 28.77 12.67 -0.55
N ARG A 199 28.40 13.96 -0.49
CA ARG A 199 28.99 15.03 -1.33
C ARG A 199 30.47 15.25 -1.00
N PHE A 200 30.86 15.24 0.28
CA PHE A 200 32.27 15.36 0.68
C PHE A 200 33.12 14.17 0.23
N LEU A 201 32.53 12.99 0.02
CA LEU A 201 33.20 11.83 -0.58
C LEU A 201 33.37 11.95 -2.11
N GLY A 202 32.94 13.05 -2.73
CA GLY A 202 33.12 13.32 -4.16
C GLY A 202 32.00 12.77 -5.07
N PHE A 203 30.91 12.21 -4.51
CA PHE A 203 29.80 11.71 -5.32
C PHE A 203 28.89 12.85 -5.78
N ASN A 204 28.40 12.76 -7.02
CA ASN A 204 27.37 13.64 -7.52
C ASN A 204 25.99 13.18 -6.97
N THR A 205 25.53 13.86 -5.91
CA THR A 205 24.30 13.51 -5.19
C THR A 205 23.05 13.71 -6.05
N HIS A 206 23.04 14.73 -6.93
CA HIS A 206 21.94 14.98 -7.85
C HIS A 206 21.77 13.86 -8.88
N LEU A 207 22.86 13.48 -9.57
CA LEU A 207 22.82 12.39 -10.53
C LEU A 207 22.43 11.07 -9.88
N ALA A 208 22.97 10.77 -8.69
CA ALA A 208 22.63 9.56 -7.96
C ALA A 208 21.13 9.50 -7.62
N ARG A 209 20.55 10.59 -7.11
CA ARG A 209 19.11 10.69 -6.82
C ARG A 209 18.26 10.53 -8.08
N THR A 210 18.65 11.19 -9.17
CA THR A 210 17.93 11.08 -10.45
C THR A 210 17.90 9.64 -10.95
N LEU A 211 19.04 8.92 -10.91
CA LEU A 211 19.12 7.52 -11.34
C LEU A 211 18.30 6.59 -10.45
N ILE A 212 18.39 6.77 -9.12
CA ILE A 212 17.60 5.95 -8.16
C ILE A 212 16.12 6.17 -8.39
N PHE A 213 15.70 7.43 -8.58
CA PHE A 213 14.33 7.78 -8.87
C PHE A 213 13.83 7.20 -10.19
N ALA A 214 14.63 7.29 -11.25
CA ALA A 214 14.31 6.73 -12.56
C ALA A 214 14.16 5.20 -12.51
N ILE A 215 15.00 4.50 -11.74
CA ILE A 215 14.87 3.05 -11.54
C ILE A 215 13.60 2.72 -10.76
N SER A 216 13.24 3.51 -9.76
CA SER A 216 11.94 3.39 -9.07
C SER A 216 10.78 3.56 -10.06
N CYS A 217 10.82 4.57 -10.92
CA CYS A 217 9.82 4.83 -11.97
C CYS A 217 9.76 3.72 -13.03
N LEU A 218 10.88 3.05 -13.34
CA LEU A 218 10.91 1.88 -14.22
C LEU A 218 9.98 0.78 -13.69
N PHE A 219 10.19 0.35 -12.44
CA PHE A 219 9.37 -0.72 -11.86
C PHE A 219 7.92 -0.26 -11.58
N THR A 220 7.71 1.02 -11.33
CA THR A 220 6.38 1.62 -11.27
C THR A 220 5.67 1.53 -12.62
N GLY A 221 6.37 1.80 -13.74
CA GLY A 221 5.86 1.64 -15.10
C GLY A 221 5.55 0.17 -15.46
N VAL A 222 6.38 -0.78 -14.98
CA VAL A 222 6.08 -2.22 -15.10
C VAL A 222 4.77 -2.57 -14.38
N ALA A 223 4.57 -2.06 -13.15
CA ALA A 223 3.33 -2.28 -12.41
C ALA A 223 2.10 -1.69 -13.12
N GLY A 224 2.25 -0.48 -13.72
CA GLY A 224 1.20 0.15 -14.54
C GLY A 224 0.85 -0.67 -15.78
N ALA A 225 1.86 -1.17 -16.48
CA ALA A 225 1.66 -2.04 -17.66
C ALA A 225 0.93 -3.34 -17.31
N LEU A 226 1.28 -3.96 -16.18
CA LEU A 226 0.58 -5.15 -15.67
C LEU A 226 -0.88 -4.85 -15.32
N LEU A 227 -1.17 -3.66 -14.78
CA LEU A 227 -2.55 -3.24 -14.56
C LEU A 227 -3.31 -3.12 -15.87
N ALA A 228 -2.74 -2.47 -16.88
CA ALA A 228 -3.35 -2.31 -18.19
C ALA A 228 -3.64 -3.67 -18.85
N ILE A 229 -2.70 -4.61 -18.77
CA ILE A 229 -2.90 -5.99 -19.24
C ILE A 229 -4.03 -6.68 -18.46
N SER A 230 -4.09 -6.50 -17.12
CA SER A 230 -5.12 -7.14 -16.31
C SER A 230 -6.52 -6.57 -16.54
N LYS A 231 -6.64 -5.24 -16.80
CA LYS A 231 -7.91 -4.54 -16.93
C LYS A 231 -8.36 -4.34 -18.37
N GLU A 232 -7.48 -4.53 -19.36
CA GLU A 232 -7.70 -4.27 -20.78
C GLU A 232 -8.21 -2.84 -21.06
N SER A 233 -7.90 -1.94 -20.15
CA SER A 233 -8.34 -0.54 -20.22
C SER A 233 -7.45 0.36 -19.40
N GLY A 234 -7.44 1.64 -19.77
CA GLY A 234 -6.83 2.69 -18.98
C GLY A 234 -7.54 4.01 -19.20
N ASN A 235 -7.68 4.76 -18.14
CA ASN A 235 -8.27 6.09 -18.12
C ASN A 235 -7.34 7.08 -17.41
N TYR A 236 -7.65 8.36 -17.48
CA TYR A 236 -6.86 9.43 -16.88
C TYR A 236 -6.75 9.34 -15.36
N GLU A 237 -7.69 8.64 -14.68
CA GLU A 237 -7.67 8.46 -13.21
C GLU A 237 -6.42 7.71 -12.73
N LEU A 238 -5.74 6.97 -13.61
CA LEU A 238 -4.46 6.31 -13.28
C LEU A 238 -3.38 7.32 -12.85
N PHE A 239 -3.41 8.55 -13.38
CA PHE A 239 -2.52 9.63 -13.00
C PHE A 239 -2.93 10.33 -11.71
N GLY A 240 -4.14 10.07 -11.21
CA GLY A 240 -4.75 10.77 -10.10
C GLY A 240 -3.90 10.75 -8.82
N PRO A 241 -3.90 11.87 -8.06
CA PRO A 241 -3.14 11.98 -6.81
C PRO A 241 -3.55 10.96 -5.76
N SER A 242 -4.79 10.46 -5.83
CA SER A 242 -5.28 9.38 -4.96
C SER A 242 -4.44 8.10 -5.08
N ASN A 243 -3.99 7.74 -6.30
CA ASN A 243 -3.14 6.58 -6.52
C ASN A 243 -1.74 6.76 -5.91
N SER A 244 -1.17 7.98 -6.02
CA SER A 244 0.08 8.31 -5.32
C SER A 244 -0.09 8.27 -3.80
N ALA A 245 -1.17 8.82 -3.27
CA ALA A 245 -1.47 8.78 -1.84
C ALA A 245 -1.64 7.34 -1.35
N ASN A 246 -2.37 6.50 -2.07
CA ASN A 246 -2.58 5.10 -1.72
C ASN A 246 -1.26 4.31 -1.62
N VAL A 247 -0.33 4.46 -2.58
CA VAL A 247 0.95 3.75 -2.50
C VAL A 247 1.80 4.23 -1.32
N VAL A 248 1.76 5.53 -1.02
CA VAL A 248 2.41 6.10 0.18
C VAL A 248 1.84 5.45 1.45
N LEU A 249 0.50 5.45 1.61
CA LEU A 249 -0.19 4.84 2.74
C LEU A 249 0.17 3.35 2.88
N GLN A 250 0.09 2.61 1.79
CA GLN A 250 0.40 1.17 1.75
C GLN A 250 1.84 0.88 2.15
N THR A 251 2.79 1.71 1.68
CA THR A 251 4.21 1.58 2.00
C THR A 251 4.49 1.85 3.48
N PHE A 252 3.88 2.88 4.05
CA PHE A 252 4.04 3.18 5.47
C PHE A 252 3.38 2.11 6.36
N ILE A 253 2.17 1.66 6.02
CA ILE A 253 1.49 0.58 6.74
C ILE A 253 2.33 -0.70 6.71
N GLY A 254 2.91 -1.01 5.55
CA GLY A 254 3.79 -2.16 5.41
C GLY A 254 5.10 -2.03 6.18
N GLY A 255 5.60 -0.80 6.33
CA GLY A 255 6.86 -0.48 6.98
C GLY A 255 8.00 -0.26 6.00
N ALA A 256 8.26 1.01 5.66
CA ALA A 256 9.29 1.43 4.71
C ALA A 256 10.72 1.05 5.11
N GLY A 257 10.95 0.66 6.36
CA GLY A 257 12.26 0.21 6.87
C GLY A 257 12.63 -1.22 6.50
N THR A 258 11.68 -2.03 6.00
CA THR A 258 11.91 -3.43 5.61
C THR A 258 11.66 -3.61 4.13
N PHE A 259 12.40 -4.53 3.48
CA PHE A 259 12.27 -4.70 2.02
C PHE A 259 10.90 -5.22 1.59
N PHE A 260 10.39 -6.28 2.23
CA PHE A 260 9.11 -6.89 1.86
C PHE A 260 7.90 -6.30 2.61
N GLY A 261 8.13 -5.46 3.63
CA GLY A 261 7.06 -4.82 4.39
C GLY A 261 6.08 -4.06 3.52
N PRO A 262 6.54 -3.14 2.65
CA PRO A 262 5.70 -2.38 1.74
C PRO A 262 4.85 -3.25 0.81
N ALA A 263 5.41 -4.33 0.26
CA ALA A 263 4.67 -5.28 -0.56
C ALA A 263 3.55 -5.96 0.22
N PHE A 264 3.84 -6.39 1.45
CA PHE A 264 2.85 -6.99 2.33
C PHE A 264 1.76 -5.98 2.73
N GLY A 265 2.16 -4.76 3.10
CA GLY A 265 1.22 -3.68 3.42
C GLY A 265 0.30 -3.34 2.24
N ALA A 266 0.85 -3.25 1.03
CA ALA A 266 0.07 -3.01 -0.18
C ALA A 266 -0.92 -4.16 -0.47
N ALA A 267 -0.49 -5.41 -0.36
CA ALA A 267 -1.35 -6.57 -0.55
C ALA A 267 -2.51 -6.57 0.47
N VAL A 268 -2.20 -6.40 1.76
CA VAL A 268 -3.21 -6.36 2.84
C VAL A 268 -4.20 -5.20 2.63
N MET A 269 -3.71 -4.00 2.33
CA MET A 269 -4.57 -2.83 2.16
C MET A 269 -5.42 -2.89 0.89
N THR A 270 -4.88 -3.45 -0.19
CA THR A 270 -5.64 -3.69 -1.43
C THR A 270 -6.75 -4.73 -1.21
N PHE A 271 -6.44 -5.81 -0.48
CA PHE A 271 -7.43 -6.80 -0.09
C PHE A 271 -8.51 -6.18 0.81
N PHE A 272 -8.10 -5.42 1.83
CA PHE A 272 -9.01 -4.71 2.72
C PHE A 272 -9.92 -3.75 1.94
N ALA A 273 -9.37 -2.92 1.04
CA ALA A 273 -10.14 -2.00 0.21
C ALA A 273 -11.17 -2.75 -0.65
N ARG A 274 -10.78 -3.88 -1.26
CA ARG A 274 -11.68 -4.72 -2.06
C ARG A 274 -12.84 -5.25 -1.24
N VAL A 275 -12.56 -5.90 -0.11
CA VAL A 275 -13.60 -6.47 0.75
C VAL A 275 -14.50 -5.39 1.34
N THR A 276 -13.91 -4.28 1.78
CA THR A 276 -14.67 -3.22 2.45
C THR A 276 -15.51 -2.41 1.46
N SER A 277 -15.04 -2.20 0.22
CA SER A 277 -15.82 -1.49 -0.81
C SER A 277 -17.09 -2.25 -1.22
N ASP A 278 -17.07 -3.58 -1.14
CA ASP A 278 -18.26 -4.40 -1.40
C ASP A 278 -19.27 -4.34 -0.22
N LEU A 279 -18.80 -4.02 1.00
CA LEU A 279 -19.63 -3.97 2.21
C LEU A 279 -20.17 -2.58 2.51
N THR A 280 -19.40 -1.52 2.25
CA THR A 280 -19.78 -0.16 2.63
C THR A 280 -19.19 0.89 1.68
N ARG A 281 -19.93 2.01 1.53
CA ARG A 281 -19.44 3.18 0.78
C ARG A 281 -18.41 3.99 1.57
N SER A 282 -18.31 3.79 2.88
CA SER A 282 -17.37 4.49 3.77
C SER A 282 -15.97 3.87 3.81
N TRP A 283 -15.64 2.95 2.90
CA TRP A 283 -14.36 2.20 2.89
C TRP A 283 -13.10 3.07 2.92
N LEU A 284 -13.12 4.23 2.24
CA LEU A 284 -12.00 5.19 2.24
C LEU A 284 -11.74 5.78 3.63
N LEU A 285 -12.81 6.06 4.41
CA LEU A 285 -12.67 6.55 5.78
C LEU A 285 -12.01 5.49 6.67
N TYR A 286 -12.41 4.22 6.53
CA TYR A 286 -11.78 3.13 7.28
C TYR A 286 -10.33 2.93 6.90
N GLN A 287 -9.99 3.04 5.62
CA GLN A 287 -8.62 2.98 5.15
C GLN A 287 -7.76 4.11 5.76
N GLY A 288 -8.27 5.33 5.76
CA GLY A 288 -7.60 6.48 6.39
C GLY A 288 -7.44 6.30 7.89
N LEU A 289 -8.46 5.77 8.58
CA LEU A 289 -8.41 5.51 10.02
C LEU A 289 -7.35 4.45 10.36
N ILE A 290 -7.30 3.35 9.61
CA ILE A 290 -6.26 2.32 9.76
C ILE A 290 -4.88 2.93 9.60
N PHE A 291 -4.69 3.79 8.58
CA PHE A 291 -3.41 4.47 8.39
C PHE A 291 -3.02 5.31 9.61
N VAL A 292 -3.91 6.17 10.10
CA VAL A 292 -3.65 7.00 11.28
C VAL A 292 -3.30 6.14 12.49
N LEU A 293 -4.04 5.05 12.73
CA LEU A 293 -3.78 4.14 13.85
C LEU A 293 -2.42 3.45 13.70
N VAL A 294 -2.08 2.97 12.49
CA VAL A 294 -0.78 2.33 12.26
C VAL A 294 0.36 3.33 12.47
N MET A 295 0.23 4.57 11.95
CA MET A 295 1.27 5.59 12.11
C MET A 295 1.46 6.02 13.56
N LEU A 296 0.39 6.07 14.36
CA LEU A 296 0.48 6.43 15.78
C LEU A 296 1.05 5.32 16.66
N PHE A 297 0.65 4.06 16.41
CA PHE A 297 0.99 2.94 17.30
C PHE A 297 2.08 2.03 16.76
N MET A 298 2.35 2.06 15.44
CA MET A 298 3.28 1.18 14.75
C MET A 298 4.16 1.96 13.75
N PRO A 299 5.00 2.88 14.20
CA PRO A 299 5.77 3.76 13.29
C PRO A 299 6.71 3.01 12.35
N GLU A 300 7.10 1.78 12.70
CA GLU A 300 7.89 0.90 11.83
C GLU A 300 7.00 0.04 10.89
N GLY A 301 5.67 0.20 10.94
CA GLY A 301 4.69 -0.55 10.17
C GLY A 301 4.58 -2.03 10.56
N LEU A 302 3.78 -2.78 9.79
CA LEU A 302 3.56 -4.21 10.03
C LEU A 302 4.85 -5.04 9.94
N GLY A 303 5.75 -4.71 9.00
CA GLY A 303 7.05 -5.36 8.87
C GLY A 303 7.97 -5.14 10.07
N GLY A 304 7.87 -3.98 10.70
CA GLY A 304 8.60 -3.65 11.93
C GLY A 304 8.20 -4.53 13.10
N ILE A 305 6.88 -4.78 13.27
CA ILE A 305 6.38 -5.66 14.33
C ILE A 305 6.96 -7.07 14.19
N VAL A 306 6.91 -7.63 12.98
CA VAL A 306 7.46 -8.96 12.72
C VAL A 306 8.95 -9.02 13.05
N SER A 307 9.72 -8.00 12.63
CA SER A 307 11.15 -7.94 12.90
C SER A 307 11.47 -7.74 14.38
N LEU A 308 10.67 -6.95 15.09
CA LEU A 308 10.80 -6.71 16.52
C LEU A 308 10.58 -8.00 17.32
N HIS A 309 9.49 -8.72 17.03
CA HIS A 309 9.18 -9.99 17.68
C HIS A 309 10.26 -11.04 17.40
N ALA A 310 10.68 -11.17 16.16
CA ALA A 310 11.71 -12.15 15.77
C ALA A 310 13.06 -11.90 16.47
N ARG A 311 13.39 -10.63 16.77
CA ARG A 311 14.67 -10.27 17.42
C ARG A 311 14.63 -10.32 18.94
N ARG A 312 13.53 -9.89 19.55
CA ARG A 312 13.46 -9.66 21.02
C ARG A 312 12.82 -10.80 21.80
N VAL A 313 11.94 -11.59 21.18
CA VAL A 313 11.25 -12.68 21.89
C VAL A 313 12.16 -13.90 21.97
N LYS A 314 12.58 -14.25 23.21
CA LYS A 314 13.36 -15.47 23.47
C LYS A 314 12.52 -16.73 23.23
N SER A 315 13.20 -17.86 22.99
CA SER A 315 12.54 -19.16 22.83
C SER A 315 11.63 -19.44 24.03
N GLY A 316 10.32 -19.66 23.76
CA GLY A 316 9.30 -19.85 24.78
C GLY A 316 8.55 -18.59 25.24
N GLY A 317 9.06 -17.38 25.03
CA GLY A 317 8.42 -16.11 25.42
C GLY A 317 7.09 -15.83 24.71
N TRP A 318 6.84 -16.45 23.56
CA TRP A 318 5.59 -16.32 22.81
C TRP A 318 4.34 -16.73 23.62
N LYS A 319 4.47 -17.76 24.48
CA LYS A 319 3.35 -18.23 25.31
C LYS A 319 2.84 -17.16 26.27
N VAL A 320 3.73 -16.30 26.78
CA VAL A 320 3.37 -15.21 27.70
C VAL A 320 2.66 -14.07 26.98
N LEU A 321 2.92 -13.88 25.67
CA LEU A 321 2.32 -12.82 24.87
C LEU A 321 0.93 -13.16 24.31
N VAL A 322 0.56 -14.44 24.26
CA VAL A 322 -0.74 -14.88 23.70
C VAL A 322 -1.92 -14.23 24.43
N LEU A 323 -1.96 -14.30 25.75
CA LEU A 323 -3.06 -13.73 26.52
C LEU A 323 -3.19 -12.19 26.36
N PRO A 324 -2.11 -11.39 26.50
CA PRO A 324 -2.17 -9.96 26.22
C PRO A 324 -2.67 -9.62 24.81
N TYR A 325 -2.24 -10.38 23.80
CA TYR A 325 -2.69 -10.13 22.42
C TYR A 325 -4.14 -10.52 22.19
N LEU A 326 -4.63 -11.60 22.79
CA LEU A 326 -6.06 -11.94 22.76
C LEU A 326 -6.91 -10.86 23.39
N VAL A 327 -6.49 -10.31 24.54
CA VAL A 327 -7.20 -9.18 25.18
C VAL A 327 -7.20 -7.96 24.26
N CYS A 328 -6.06 -7.63 23.64
CA CYS A 328 -5.99 -6.55 22.66
C CYS A 328 -6.90 -6.77 21.46
N LEU A 329 -6.99 -8.00 20.96
CA LEU A 329 -7.87 -8.34 19.83
C LEU A 329 -9.34 -8.10 20.20
N VAL A 330 -9.76 -8.51 21.38
CA VAL A 330 -11.13 -8.25 21.88
C VAL A 330 -11.39 -6.76 22.05
N CYS A 331 -10.45 -6.01 22.64
CA CYS A 331 -10.55 -4.55 22.76
C CYS A 331 -10.66 -3.88 21.40
N GLY A 332 -9.79 -4.29 20.46
CA GLY A 332 -9.80 -3.78 19.08
C GLY A 332 -11.13 -4.07 18.38
N ALA A 333 -11.66 -5.29 18.52
CA ALA A 333 -12.95 -5.67 17.95
C ALA A 333 -14.11 -4.82 18.48
N LEU A 334 -14.13 -4.55 19.78
CA LEU A 334 -15.17 -3.68 20.40
C LEU A 334 -15.05 -2.24 19.90
N LEU A 335 -13.84 -1.69 19.82
CA LEU A 335 -13.60 -0.34 19.30
C LEU A 335 -14.00 -0.24 17.83
N ILE A 336 -13.60 -1.20 17.00
CA ILE A 336 -13.96 -1.25 15.58
C ILE A 336 -15.48 -1.35 15.44
N ALA A 337 -16.15 -2.23 16.19
CA ALA A 337 -17.60 -2.35 16.14
C ALA A 337 -18.30 -1.03 16.51
N GLY A 338 -17.82 -0.34 17.55
CA GLY A 338 -18.35 0.97 17.95
C GLY A 338 -18.15 2.05 16.89
N ILE A 339 -16.96 2.10 16.27
CA ILE A 339 -16.63 3.04 15.19
C ILE A 339 -17.50 2.74 13.96
N VAL A 340 -17.55 1.48 13.53
CA VAL A 340 -18.33 1.06 12.34
C VAL A 340 -19.81 1.39 12.55
N PHE A 341 -20.38 1.07 13.71
CA PHE A 341 -21.77 1.41 14.01
C PHE A 341 -22.01 2.92 13.93
N THR A 342 -21.13 3.74 14.52
CA THR A 342 -21.25 5.20 14.50
C THR A 342 -21.17 5.75 13.08
N VAL A 343 -20.16 5.32 12.32
CA VAL A 343 -19.90 5.81 10.96
C VAL A 343 -21.04 5.43 10.02
N GLU A 344 -21.47 4.17 10.04
CA GLU A 344 -22.55 3.71 9.15
C GLU A 344 -23.89 4.35 9.50
N SER A 345 -24.18 4.54 10.80
CA SER A 345 -25.37 5.27 11.24
C SER A 345 -25.35 6.72 10.75
N LEU A 346 -24.23 7.41 10.95
CA LEU A 346 -24.07 8.80 10.52
C LEU A 346 -24.12 8.92 9.00
N HIS A 347 -23.41 8.06 8.28
CA HIS A 347 -23.44 8.02 6.81
C HIS A 347 -24.87 7.82 6.29
N THR A 348 -25.61 6.86 6.84
CA THR A 348 -26.99 6.57 6.41
C THR A 348 -27.89 7.79 6.60
N VAL A 349 -27.82 8.45 7.77
CA VAL A 349 -28.64 9.61 8.10
C VAL A 349 -28.27 10.85 7.28
N LEU A 350 -27.02 11.01 6.88
CA LEU A 350 -26.55 12.16 6.07
C LEU A 350 -26.72 11.96 4.57
N THR A 351 -27.12 10.77 4.10
CA THR A 351 -27.29 10.49 2.67
C THR A 351 -28.51 11.21 2.09
N ASP A 352 -28.40 11.69 0.85
CA ASP A 352 -29.51 12.34 0.13
C ASP A 352 -30.75 11.43 0.00
N ALA A 353 -30.55 10.13 -0.15
CA ALA A 353 -31.62 9.14 -0.17
C ALA A 353 -32.43 9.10 1.14
N TYR A 354 -31.78 9.28 2.29
CA TYR A 354 -32.45 9.37 3.57
C TYR A 354 -33.14 10.72 3.73
N ASN A 355 -32.53 11.82 3.29
CA ASN A 355 -33.14 13.14 3.29
C ASN A 355 -34.42 13.18 2.43
N ALA A 356 -34.41 12.52 1.27
CA ALA A 356 -35.59 12.38 0.42
C ALA A 356 -36.76 11.64 1.16
N LYS A 357 -36.42 10.56 1.87
CA LYS A 357 -37.41 9.83 2.70
C LYS A 357 -37.96 10.69 3.84
N ARG A 358 -37.10 11.49 4.46
CA ARG A 358 -37.50 12.42 5.55
C ARG A 358 -38.40 13.52 5.02
N VAL A 359 -38.12 14.07 3.84
CA VAL A 359 -39.00 15.07 3.19
C VAL A 359 -40.38 14.46 2.86
N ALA A 360 -40.38 13.24 2.29
CA ALA A 360 -41.63 12.50 2.02
C ALA A 360 -42.44 12.22 3.30
N ALA A 361 -41.77 12.03 4.42
CA ALA A 361 -42.38 11.84 5.75
C ALA A 361 -42.70 13.17 6.47
N LYS A 362 -42.84 14.29 5.74
CA LYS A 362 -43.14 15.64 6.25
C LYS A 362 -42.18 16.11 7.36
N GLY A 363 -40.88 15.74 7.23
CA GLY A 363 -39.85 16.13 8.18
C GLY A 363 -39.67 15.20 9.38
N ALA A 364 -40.47 14.15 9.52
CA ALA A 364 -40.29 13.17 10.58
C ALA A 364 -39.05 12.31 10.36
N TRP A 365 -38.37 11.93 11.46
CA TRP A 365 -37.22 11.04 11.41
C TRP A 365 -37.68 9.61 11.18
N VAL A 366 -37.36 9.05 10.03
CA VAL A 366 -37.76 7.70 9.62
C VAL A 366 -36.72 6.68 10.14
N PRO A 367 -37.18 5.53 10.69
CA PRO A 367 -36.25 4.47 11.05
C PRO A 367 -35.43 4.02 9.85
N TYR A 368 -34.10 3.80 10.04
CA TYR A 368 -33.20 3.26 9.03
C TYR A 368 -32.77 1.84 9.38
N GLN A 369 -32.44 1.06 8.36
CA GLN A 369 -31.94 -0.30 8.54
C GLN A 369 -30.42 -0.32 8.56
N LEU A 370 -29.85 -0.94 9.60
CA LEU A 370 -28.42 -1.18 9.74
C LEU A 370 -28.22 -2.61 10.28
N PHE A 371 -27.34 -3.37 9.65
CA PHE A 371 -27.06 -4.78 10.00
C PHE A 371 -28.32 -5.66 10.14
N GLY A 372 -29.33 -5.42 9.30
CA GLY A 372 -30.58 -6.17 9.32
C GLY A 372 -31.53 -5.80 10.44
N ARG A 373 -31.27 -4.73 11.20
CA ARG A 373 -32.15 -4.19 12.25
C ARG A 373 -32.54 -2.75 11.94
N SER A 374 -33.75 -2.37 12.38
CA SER A 374 -34.25 -1.00 12.27
C SER A 374 -33.81 -0.19 13.49
N PHE A 375 -33.23 0.99 13.24
CA PHE A 375 -32.83 1.94 14.28
C PHE A 375 -33.50 3.29 14.04
N GLU A 376 -33.91 3.95 15.11
CA GLU A 376 -34.45 5.31 15.07
C GLU A 376 -33.34 6.32 15.32
N PRO A 377 -33.12 7.33 14.45
CA PRO A 377 -32.03 8.29 14.58
C PRO A 377 -32.03 9.09 15.89
N LEU A 378 -33.20 9.38 16.45
CA LEU A 378 -33.34 10.15 17.70
C LEU A 378 -33.48 9.27 18.94
N SER A 379 -33.53 7.95 18.80
CA SER A 379 -33.64 7.08 19.96
C SER A 379 -32.31 7.09 20.76
N PRO A 380 -32.38 7.31 22.09
CA PRO A 380 -31.18 7.20 22.94
C PRO A 380 -30.48 5.85 22.81
N VAL A 381 -31.22 4.77 22.59
CA VAL A 381 -30.72 3.42 22.45
C VAL A 381 -29.74 3.31 21.23
N THR A 382 -30.03 3.98 20.13
CA THR A 382 -29.22 3.97 18.93
C THR A 382 -27.81 4.52 19.19
N TRP A 383 -27.66 5.53 20.03
CA TRP A 383 -26.37 6.16 20.33
C TRP A 383 -25.70 5.60 21.59
N THR A 384 -26.48 5.00 22.52
CA THR A 384 -25.86 4.34 23.68
C THR A 384 -25.11 3.06 23.30
N ILE A 385 -25.54 2.33 22.26
CA ILE A 385 -24.85 1.13 21.79
C ILE A 385 -23.39 1.42 21.37
N PRO A 386 -23.12 2.32 20.39
CA PRO A 386 -21.76 2.60 19.99
C PRO A 386 -20.94 3.27 21.09
N LEU A 387 -21.54 4.15 21.91
CA LEU A 387 -20.87 4.78 23.04
C LEU A 387 -20.45 3.75 24.08
N ALA A 388 -21.29 2.77 24.40
CA ALA A 388 -20.97 1.68 25.32
C ALA A 388 -19.84 0.79 24.77
N LEU A 389 -19.87 0.46 23.46
CA LEU A 389 -18.82 -0.30 22.82
C LEU A 389 -17.47 0.45 22.83
N LEU A 390 -17.48 1.74 22.53
CA LEU A 390 -16.27 2.57 22.56
C LEU A 390 -15.73 2.76 23.97
N ALA A 391 -16.61 3.00 24.96
CA ALA A 391 -16.23 3.15 26.35
C ALA A 391 -15.66 1.84 26.93
N LEU A 392 -16.32 0.71 26.67
CA LEU A 392 -15.86 -0.61 27.11
C LEU A 392 -14.54 -0.98 26.44
N GLY A 393 -14.44 -0.81 25.12
CA GLY A 393 -13.21 -1.06 24.37
C GLY A 393 -12.05 -0.19 24.86
N GLY A 394 -12.29 1.11 25.10
CA GLY A 394 -11.27 2.03 25.62
C GLY A 394 -10.84 1.72 27.06
N LEU A 395 -11.78 1.30 27.94
CA LEU A 395 -11.45 0.87 29.29
C LEU A 395 -10.60 -0.40 29.30
N LEU A 396 -11.03 -1.39 28.51
CA LEU A 396 -10.29 -2.65 28.37
C LEU A 396 -8.92 -2.44 27.72
N LEU A 397 -8.77 -1.48 26.79
CA LEU A 397 -7.50 -1.16 26.18
C LEU A 397 -6.48 -0.64 27.22
N ARG A 398 -6.92 0.17 28.20
CA ARG A 398 -6.06 0.60 29.31
C ARG A 398 -5.56 -0.58 30.16
N LEU A 399 -6.37 -1.61 30.35
CA LEU A 399 -5.96 -2.84 31.03
C LEU A 399 -5.03 -3.67 30.13
N ALA A 400 -5.33 -3.77 28.85
CA ALA A 400 -4.53 -4.49 27.88
C ALA A 400 -3.11 -3.92 27.76
N THR A 401 -2.93 -2.60 27.74
CA THR A 401 -1.60 -1.96 27.68
C THR A 401 -0.73 -2.34 28.87
N ARG A 402 -1.29 -2.46 30.08
CA ARG A 402 -0.58 -2.92 31.27
C ARG A 402 -0.18 -4.40 31.18
N LEU A 403 -1.05 -5.24 30.64
CA LEU A 403 -0.77 -6.67 30.43
C LEU A 403 0.31 -6.87 29.35
N ILE A 404 0.26 -6.08 28.28
CA ILE A 404 1.25 -6.13 27.20
C ILE A 404 2.62 -5.73 27.73
N SER A 405 2.74 -4.60 28.44
CA SER A 405 4.03 -4.14 28.96
C SER A 405 4.65 -5.18 29.90
N ARG A 406 3.87 -5.78 30.80
CA ARG A 406 4.32 -6.88 31.65
C ARG A 406 4.70 -8.14 30.85
N GLY A 407 3.87 -8.53 29.90
CA GLY A 407 4.13 -9.67 29.02
C GLY A 407 5.42 -9.51 28.22
N TRP A 408 5.69 -8.30 27.71
CA TRP A 408 6.94 -7.98 27.01
C TRP A 408 8.17 -8.06 27.90
N LEU A 409 8.13 -7.51 29.11
CA LEU A 409 9.22 -7.63 30.08
C LEU A 409 9.57 -9.09 30.38
N LEU A 410 8.56 -9.93 30.55
CA LEU A 410 8.76 -11.38 30.78
C LEU A 410 9.28 -12.10 29.52
N ALA A 411 8.73 -11.76 28.34
CA ALA A 411 9.08 -12.42 27.07
C ALA A 411 10.51 -12.08 26.61
N THR A 412 11.01 -10.88 26.93
CA THR A 412 12.37 -10.42 26.59
C THR A 412 13.40 -10.81 27.63
N GLY A 413 12.99 -11.23 28.83
CA GLY A 413 13.86 -11.53 29.96
C GLY A 413 14.43 -10.29 30.69
N ALA A 414 13.95 -9.09 30.33
CA ALA A 414 14.37 -7.84 30.95
C ALA A 414 13.95 -7.76 32.45
N ALA A 415 12.96 -8.54 32.86
CA ALA A 415 12.55 -8.65 34.25
C ALA A 415 13.58 -9.40 35.16
N ALA A 416 14.50 -10.16 34.56
CA ALA A 416 15.54 -10.89 35.27
C ALA A 416 16.77 -10.01 35.55
N ASP A 417 16.94 -8.91 34.81
CA ASP A 417 18.11 -8.03 34.87
C ASP A 417 17.91 -6.78 35.78
N ASP A 418 16.70 -6.55 36.29
CA ASP A 418 16.40 -5.41 37.19
C ASP A 418 15.72 -5.82 38.48
N PRO A 419 16.51 -6.19 39.53
CA PRO A 419 15.99 -6.50 40.85
C PRO A 419 15.35 -5.31 41.59
N ASN A 420 15.50 -4.07 41.08
CA ASN A 420 15.06 -2.84 41.74
C ASN A 420 13.92 -2.07 41.02
N GLY A 421 13.32 -2.62 39.96
CA GLY A 421 12.11 -2.03 39.33
C GLY A 421 12.31 -0.68 38.59
N ARG A 422 13.57 -0.29 38.28
CA ARG A 422 13.89 1.02 37.65
C ARG A 422 13.94 1.01 36.13
N ALA A 423 13.80 -0.13 35.48
CA ALA A 423 13.90 -0.26 34.00
C ALA A 423 12.78 0.37 33.21
N ALA A 424 11.68 0.76 33.85
CA ALA A 424 10.52 1.34 33.13
C ALA A 424 10.67 2.82 32.73
N ALA A 425 11.74 3.51 33.16
CA ALA A 425 11.91 4.95 32.96
C ALA A 425 12.85 5.34 31.79
N HIS A 426 13.67 4.43 31.27
CA HIS A 426 14.74 4.78 30.32
C HIS A 426 14.47 4.45 28.86
N ASP A 427 13.43 3.70 28.53
CA ASP A 427 13.09 3.34 27.13
C ASP A 427 11.87 4.13 26.58
N ARG A 428 11.72 5.39 26.98
CA ARG A 428 10.93 6.34 26.18
C ARG A 428 11.79 6.77 24.99
N PRO A 429 11.31 6.65 23.74
CA PRO A 429 12.04 7.18 22.60
C PRO A 429 12.23 8.68 22.81
N GLN A 430 13.47 9.12 22.94
CA GLN A 430 13.85 10.52 22.87
C GLN A 430 13.56 11.02 21.46
N GLY A 431 12.43 11.70 21.29
CA GLY A 431 12.01 12.20 19.96
C GLY A 431 10.66 12.87 19.96
N ALA A 432 10.22 13.45 21.09
CA ALA A 432 9.00 14.25 21.12
C ALA A 432 9.22 15.53 21.93
N THR A 433 10.18 16.37 21.48
CA THR A 433 10.20 17.82 21.79
C THR A 433 10.96 18.52 20.67
N ALA A 434 10.27 19.20 19.81
CA ALA A 434 10.41 20.45 19.08
C ALA A 434 9.72 20.34 17.70
#